data_e8166d6e5c8328152a7bcb1d65d4bf14
#
_entry.id   e8166d6e5c8328152a7bcb1d65d4bf14
#
_cell.length_a   1.000
_cell.length_b   1.000
_cell.length_c   1.000
_cell.angle_alpha   90.00
_cell.angle_beta   90.00
_cell.angle_gamma   90.00
#
_symmetry.space_group_name_H-M   'P 1'
#
loop_
_entity.id
_entity.type
_entity.pdbx_description
1 polymer ?
#
loop_
_entity_poly.entity_id
_entity_poly.type
_entity_poly.pdbx_seq_one_letter_code
_entity_poly.pdbx_strand_id
1 'polypeptide(L)'
;MQPHSIINSVIHSLNQSSLKKILLLSDTHSYIDKKIMKYASEADEIWHAGDIGDLKVTDALKKIKPLRGVFGNIDNAEARSEFPLHNRFLCEQVDVWITHIGGYPGRYSPAVRAELHANPPKLYITGHSHILKVQHDKKLGLLHMNPGAIGTHGFHKVRTMLRFVISGDKIEQLEVIEFKR
;
A
#
# COMPACT_ATOMS: atom_id res chain seq x y z
N MET A 1 14.32 -8.07 47.19
CA MET A 1 13.80 -8.18 45.78
C MET A 1 14.52 -7.13 44.95
N GLN A 2 15.30 -7.55 43.96
CA GLN A 2 16.18 -6.63 43.23
C GLN A 2 15.42 -5.95 42.07
N PRO A 3 15.51 -4.63 41.86
CA PRO A 3 14.77 -3.88 40.86
C PRO A 3 15.21 -4.14 39.41
N HIS A 4 16.28 -4.87 39.15
CA HIS A 4 16.82 -5.14 37.81
C HIS A 4 15.99 -6.14 36.97
N SER A 5 15.16 -6.96 37.60
CA SER A 5 14.35 -7.98 36.90
C SER A 5 13.14 -7.39 36.12
N ILE A 6 12.55 -6.32 36.66
CA ILE A 6 11.36 -5.69 36.06
C ILE A 6 11.74 -4.83 34.84
N ILE A 7 12.90 -4.14 34.95
CA ILE A 7 13.38 -3.28 33.84
C ILE A 7 13.73 -4.14 32.60
N ASN A 8 14.36 -5.29 32.79
CA ASN A 8 14.72 -6.19 31.69
C ASN A 8 13.50 -6.83 31.02
N SER A 9 12.41 -7.13 31.73
CA SER A 9 11.17 -7.64 31.16
C SER A 9 10.42 -6.57 30.37
N VAL A 10 10.44 -5.32 30.80
CA VAL A 10 9.82 -4.20 30.10
C VAL A 10 10.61 -3.84 28.82
N ILE A 11 11.93 -3.87 28.86
CA ILE A 11 12.77 -3.63 27.67
C ILE A 11 12.62 -4.77 26.65
N HIS A 12 12.44 -6.02 27.10
CA HIS A 12 12.21 -7.16 26.19
C HIS A 12 10.85 -7.13 25.52
N SER A 13 9.81 -6.57 26.16
CA SER A 13 8.47 -6.41 25.56
C SER A 13 8.38 -5.24 24.59
N LEU A 14 9.27 -4.26 24.65
CA LEU A 14 9.32 -3.10 23.73
C LEU A 14 10.06 -3.39 22.42
N ASN A 15 10.76 -4.52 22.32
CA ASN A 15 11.56 -4.88 21.13
C ASN A 15 10.97 -6.00 20.27
N GLN A 16 9.73 -6.43 20.52
CA GLN A 16 9.04 -7.27 19.53
C GLN A 16 8.48 -6.35 18.44
N SER A 17 9.27 -6.14 17.36
CA SER A 17 8.73 -5.58 16.12
C SER A 17 7.54 -6.45 15.71
N SER A 18 6.34 -5.89 15.74
CA SER A 18 5.16 -6.61 15.31
C SER A 18 5.25 -6.79 13.81
N LEU A 19 5.06 -8.01 13.36
CA LEU A 19 5.12 -8.40 11.96
C LEU A 19 3.79 -8.01 11.30
N LYS A 20 3.81 -7.11 10.33
CA LYS A 20 2.61 -6.62 9.62
C LYS A 20 2.53 -7.20 8.22
N LYS A 21 1.54 -8.05 7.97
CA LYS A 21 1.23 -8.56 6.63
C LYS A 21 0.35 -7.56 5.89
N ILE A 22 0.83 -7.08 4.76
CA ILE A 22 0.14 -6.07 3.95
C ILE A 22 -0.35 -6.70 2.66
N LEU A 23 -1.62 -6.41 2.32
CA LEU A 23 -2.14 -6.59 0.97
C LEU A 23 -2.23 -5.22 0.30
N LEU A 24 -1.51 -5.03 -0.79
CA LEU A 24 -1.53 -3.81 -1.59
C LEU A 24 -2.24 -4.06 -2.92
N LEU A 25 -3.25 -3.27 -3.20
CA LEU A 25 -4.04 -3.30 -4.42
C LEU A 25 -4.33 -1.89 -4.94
N SER A 26 -4.72 -1.77 -6.22
CA SER A 26 -5.06 -0.53 -6.90
C SER A 26 -6.01 -0.77 -8.05
N ASP A 27 -6.60 0.31 -8.55
CA ASP A 27 -7.33 0.31 -9.82
C ASP A 27 -8.42 -0.79 -9.86
N THR A 28 -9.22 -0.84 -8.80
CA THR A 28 -10.35 -1.79 -8.68
C THR A 28 -11.49 -1.45 -9.64
N HIS A 29 -11.70 -0.15 -9.95
CA HIS A 29 -12.78 0.30 -10.84
C HIS A 29 -14.12 -0.39 -10.52
N SER A 30 -14.53 -0.35 -9.26
CA SER A 30 -15.76 -0.97 -8.73
C SER A 30 -15.76 -2.51 -8.71
N TYR A 31 -14.64 -3.15 -9.05
CA TYR A 31 -14.54 -4.61 -9.08
C TYR A 31 -14.03 -5.19 -7.77
N ILE A 32 -14.73 -6.20 -7.27
CA ILE A 32 -14.32 -7.02 -6.13
C ILE A 32 -14.84 -8.44 -6.30
N ASP A 33 -14.06 -9.45 -5.94
CA ASP A 33 -14.43 -10.85 -6.05
C ASP A 33 -13.99 -11.66 -4.81
N LYS A 34 -14.43 -12.92 -4.74
CA LYS A 34 -14.10 -13.83 -3.64
C LYS A 34 -12.59 -14.09 -3.50
N LYS A 35 -11.82 -13.99 -4.60
CA LYS A 35 -10.36 -14.19 -4.58
C LYS A 35 -9.67 -13.02 -3.89
N ILE A 36 -10.05 -11.78 -4.24
CA ILE A 36 -9.55 -10.57 -3.57
C ILE A 36 -9.87 -10.65 -2.07
N MET A 37 -11.12 -10.99 -1.73
CA MET A 37 -11.57 -11.10 -0.33
C MET A 37 -10.80 -12.17 0.45
N LYS A 38 -10.45 -13.31 -0.18
CA LYS A 38 -9.60 -14.33 0.43
C LYS A 38 -8.23 -13.76 0.83
N TYR A 39 -7.52 -13.14 -0.10
CA TYR A 39 -6.20 -12.56 0.21
C TYR A 39 -6.30 -11.40 1.22
N ALA A 40 -7.38 -10.61 1.16
CA ALA A 40 -7.66 -9.58 2.14
C ALA A 40 -7.79 -10.15 3.57
N SER A 41 -8.41 -11.32 3.73
CA SER A 41 -8.56 -11.97 5.05
C SER A 41 -7.23 -12.48 5.64
N GLU A 42 -6.25 -12.78 4.79
CA GLU A 42 -4.92 -13.28 5.17
C GLU A 42 -3.95 -12.15 5.58
N ALA A 43 -4.28 -10.89 5.27
CA ALA A 43 -3.49 -9.72 5.64
C ALA A 43 -3.83 -9.21 7.05
N ASP A 44 -2.96 -8.41 7.64
CA ASP A 44 -3.23 -7.63 8.85
C ASP A 44 -3.79 -6.25 8.49
N GLU A 45 -3.40 -5.71 7.35
CA GLU A 45 -3.83 -4.40 6.86
C GLU A 45 -3.91 -4.40 5.32
N ILE A 46 -4.88 -3.68 4.76
CA ILE A 46 -5.09 -3.56 3.32
C ILE A 46 -4.76 -2.12 2.90
N TRP A 47 -3.97 -1.97 1.81
CA TRP A 47 -3.66 -0.66 1.23
C TRP A 47 -4.19 -0.55 -0.19
N HIS A 48 -4.88 0.56 -0.49
CA HIS A 48 -5.48 0.82 -1.81
C HIS A 48 -4.88 2.08 -2.44
N ALA A 49 -4.25 1.93 -3.60
CA ALA A 49 -3.55 3.03 -4.27
C ALA A 49 -4.42 3.80 -5.28
N GLY A 50 -5.74 3.88 -5.06
CA GLY A 50 -6.67 4.73 -5.82
C GLY A 50 -7.36 4.07 -7.00
N ASP A 51 -8.23 4.82 -7.66
CA ASP A 51 -9.19 4.35 -8.68
C ASP A 51 -10.08 3.23 -8.13
N ILE A 52 -10.75 3.57 -7.03
CA ILE A 52 -11.64 2.69 -6.27
C ILE A 52 -12.91 2.40 -7.08
N GLY A 53 -13.56 3.46 -7.57
CA GLY A 53 -14.88 3.42 -8.20
C GLY A 53 -16.00 3.44 -7.17
N ASP A 54 -16.83 2.40 -7.10
CA ASP A 54 -17.91 2.28 -6.09
C ASP A 54 -17.30 1.97 -4.71
N LEU A 55 -17.68 2.77 -3.70
CA LEU A 55 -17.23 2.59 -2.31
C LEU A 55 -17.62 1.25 -1.69
N LYS A 56 -18.57 0.52 -2.27
CA LYS A 56 -18.84 -0.88 -1.85
C LYS A 56 -17.60 -1.76 -1.86
N VAL A 57 -16.61 -1.46 -2.70
CA VAL A 57 -15.33 -2.16 -2.73
C VAL A 57 -14.58 -1.96 -1.40
N THR A 58 -14.36 -0.70 -1.03
CA THR A 58 -13.65 -0.36 0.20
C THR A 58 -14.45 -0.73 1.44
N ASP A 59 -15.77 -0.61 1.41
CA ASP A 59 -16.65 -1.03 2.50
C ASP A 59 -16.56 -2.54 2.76
N ALA A 60 -16.51 -3.34 1.69
CA ALA A 60 -16.34 -4.77 1.82
C ALA A 60 -14.96 -5.12 2.42
N LEU A 61 -13.90 -4.44 1.98
CA LEU A 61 -12.54 -4.64 2.50
C LEU A 61 -12.40 -4.21 3.96
N LYS A 62 -12.97 -3.04 4.34
CA LYS A 62 -12.97 -2.52 5.72
C LYS A 62 -13.66 -3.45 6.72
N LYS A 63 -14.68 -4.19 6.28
CA LYS A 63 -15.35 -5.20 7.14
C LYS A 63 -14.42 -6.35 7.52
N ILE A 64 -13.33 -6.57 6.77
CA ILE A 64 -12.41 -7.68 7.03
C ILE A 64 -11.18 -7.19 7.80
N LYS A 65 -10.53 -6.12 7.33
CA LYS A 65 -9.27 -5.61 7.89
C LYS A 65 -9.22 -4.10 7.83
N PRO A 66 -8.39 -3.47 8.69
CA PRO A 66 -8.06 -2.05 8.55
C PRO A 66 -7.62 -1.72 7.13
N LEU A 67 -8.15 -0.64 6.56
CA LEU A 67 -7.85 -0.20 5.21
C LEU A 67 -7.28 1.20 5.23
N ARG A 68 -6.14 1.40 4.57
CA ARG A 68 -5.59 2.71 4.20
C ARG A 68 -5.67 2.87 2.70
N GLY A 69 -5.89 4.09 2.24
CA GLY A 69 -5.93 4.32 0.80
C GLY A 69 -5.84 5.79 0.44
N VAL A 70 -5.88 6.00 -0.86
CA VAL A 70 -5.99 7.31 -1.51
C VAL A 70 -7.09 7.22 -2.56
N PHE A 71 -7.67 8.37 -2.95
CA PHE A 71 -8.52 8.40 -4.13
C PHE A 71 -7.68 8.48 -5.41
N GLY A 72 -8.23 8.04 -6.54
CA GLY A 72 -7.67 8.19 -7.87
C GLY A 72 -8.44 9.19 -8.73
N ASN A 73 -8.09 9.26 -10.01
CA ASN A 73 -8.68 10.26 -10.92
C ASN A 73 -10.13 9.97 -11.30
N ILE A 74 -10.55 8.70 -11.29
CA ILE A 74 -11.93 8.33 -11.63
C ILE A 74 -12.88 8.43 -10.42
N ASP A 75 -12.33 8.58 -9.22
CA ASP A 75 -13.12 8.55 -8.00
C ASP A 75 -13.96 9.82 -7.83
N ASN A 76 -15.21 9.64 -7.43
CA ASN A 76 -16.21 10.68 -7.27
C ASN A 76 -16.01 11.52 -5.98
N ALA A 77 -16.87 12.51 -5.76
CA ALA A 77 -16.78 13.39 -4.60
C ALA A 77 -16.90 12.62 -3.26
N GLU A 78 -17.70 11.56 -3.20
CA GLU A 78 -17.89 10.76 -2.00
C GLU A 78 -16.59 10.02 -1.63
N ALA A 79 -15.98 9.34 -2.59
CA ALA A 79 -14.69 8.68 -2.38
C ALA A 79 -13.57 9.67 -2.01
N ARG A 80 -13.57 10.88 -2.61
CA ARG A 80 -12.61 11.93 -2.30
C ARG A 80 -12.84 12.58 -0.91
N SER A 81 -14.03 12.48 -0.37
CA SER A 81 -14.28 12.92 1.01
C SER A 81 -13.79 11.89 2.05
N GLU A 82 -13.74 10.63 1.66
CA GLU A 82 -13.35 9.52 2.54
C GLU A 82 -11.84 9.25 2.50
N PHE A 83 -11.22 9.37 1.33
CA PHE A 83 -9.80 9.08 1.12
C PHE A 83 -9.04 10.36 0.73
N PRO A 84 -7.81 10.58 1.25
CA PRO A 84 -6.98 11.72 0.85
C PRO A 84 -6.38 11.53 -0.55
N LEU A 85 -5.91 12.62 -1.17
CA LEU A 85 -5.10 12.58 -2.39
C LEU A 85 -3.74 11.90 -2.16
N HIS A 86 -3.13 12.16 -1.01
CA HIS A 86 -1.86 11.61 -0.57
C HIS A 86 -2.03 11.08 0.84
N ASN A 87 -1.53 9.89 1.11
CA ASN A 87 -1.53 9.28 2.43
C ASN A 87 -0.09 8.92 2.83
N ARG A 88 0.47 9.67 3.80
CA ARG A 88 1.81 9.41 4.32
C ARG A 88 1.72 9.03 5.79
N PHE A 89 2.32 7.92 6.16
CA PHE A 89 2.24 7.37 7.50
C PHE A 89 3.42 6.44 7.81
N LEU A 90 3.64 6.20 9.09
CA LEU A 90 4.54 5.15 9.54
C LEU A 90 3.77 3.82 9.68
N CYS A 91 4.31 2.76 9.07
CA CYS A 91 3.94 1.38 9.36
C CYS A 91 5.17 0.71 10.00
N GLU A 92 5.06 0.33 11.28
CA GLU A 92 6.22 0.00 12.10
C GLU A 92 7.25 1.15 12.02
N GLN A 93 8.45 0.91 11.47
CA GLN A 93 9.48 1.93 11.27
C GLN A 93 9.66 2.32 9.79
N VAL A 94 8.74 1.89 8.93
CA VAL A 94 8.76 2.22 7.50
C VAL A 94 7.91 3.45 7.24
N ASP A 95 8.52 4.54 6.77
CA ASP A 95 7.80 5.71 6.25
C ASP A 95 7.22 5.36 4.88
N VAL A 96 5.90 5.36 4.79
CA VAL A 96 5.13 4.98 3.61
C VAL A 96 4.42 6.20 3.05
N TRP A 97 4.52 6.40 1.74
CA TRP A 97 3.72 7.40 1.03
C TRP A 97 2.96 6.76 -0.12
N ILE A 98 1.64 6.80 -0.04
CA ILE A 98 0.72 6.33 -1.09
C ILE A 98 0.16 7.55 -1.83
N THR A 99 0.17 7.51 -3.15
CA THR A 99 -0.53 8.46 -4.03
C THR A 99 -0.92 7.76 -5.33
N HIS A 100 -2.05 8.12 -5.93
CA HIS A 100 -2.50 7.43 -7.14
C HIS A 100 -1.64 7.79 -8.36
N ILE A 101 -1.56 9.07 -8.74
CA ILE A 101 -0.80 9.54 -9.91
C ILE A 101 0.57 10.06 -9.47
N GLY A 102 1.50 9.16 -9.21
CA GLY A 102 2.83 9.51 -8.70
C GLY A 102 3.98 9.29 -9.67
N GLY A 103 3.76 8.56 -10.76
CA GLY A 103 4.83 8.14 -11.67
C GLY A 103 5.69 7.03 -11.07
N TYR A 104 6.95 6.97 -11.45
CA TYR A 104 7.89 5.92 -11.05
C TYR A 104 9.34 6.43 -11.11
N PRO A 105 10.33 5.70 -10.55
CA PRO A 105 11.74 6.10 -10.60
C PRO A 105 12.22 6.50 -11.98
N GLY A 106 12.75 7.73 -12.08
CA GLY A 106 13.16 8.36 -13.30
C GLY A 106 12.07 9.16 -14.05
N ARG A 107 10.78 8.95 -13.71
CA ARG A 107 9.62 9.65 -14.30
C ARG A 107 8.54 9.94 -13.27
N TYR A 108 8.92 10.60 -12.19
CA TYR A 108 7.96 11.05 -11.18
C TYR A 108 7.01 12.12 -11.71
N SER A 109 5.74 12.05 -11.31
CA SER A 109 4.74 13.07 -11.62
C SER A 109 5.21 14.45 -11.13
N PRO A 110 5.00 15.53 -11.91
CA PRO A 110 5.33 16.89 -11.45
C PRO A 110 4.71 17.26 -10.11
N ALA A 111 3.51 16.78 -9.82
CA ALA A 111 2.78 17.08 -8.59
C ALA A 111 3.47 16.59 -7.30
N VAL A 112 4.27 15.53 -7.38
CA VAL A 112 4.93 14.90 -6.20
C VAL A 112 6.45 15.03 -6.23
N ARG A 113 7.03 15.40 -7.38
CA ARG A 113 8.48 15.36 -7.61
C ARG A 113 9.27 16.19 -6.59
N ALA A 114 8.83 17.42 -6.34
CA ALA A 114 9.54 18.31 -5.42
C ALA A 114 9.60 17.72 -4.01
N GLU A 115 8.48 17.24 -3.49
CA GLU A 115 8.40 16.65 -2.16
C GLU A 115 9.18 15.32 -2.07
N LEU A 116 9.11 14.45 -3.09
CA LEU A 116 9.89 13.22 -3.14
C LEU A 116 11.41 13.47 -3.09
N HIS A 117 11.88 14.54 -3.73
CA HIS A 117 13.30 14.90 -3.68
C HIS A 117 13.70 15.54 -2.36
N ALA A 118 12.83 16.35 -1.76
CA ALA A 118 13.11 17.02 -0.49
C ALA A 118 13.02 16.05 0.70
N ASN A 119 12.08 15.12 0.67
CA ASN A 119 11.74 14.26 1.80
C ASN A 119 11.26 12.87 1.30
N PRO A 120 12.18 12.05 0.76
CA PRO A 120 11.81 10.74 0.20
C PRO A 120 11.31 9.78 1.29
N PRO A 121 10.19 9.06 1.08
CA PRO A 121 9.74 8.00 1.98
C PRO A 121 10.64 6.77 1.80
N LYS A 122 10.59 5.82 2.73
CA LYS A 122 11.23 4.52 2.55
C LYS A 122 10.46 3.63 1.55
N LEU A 123 9.14 3.71 1.55
CA LEU A 123 8.24 3.03 0.61
C LEU A 123 7.31 4.02 -0.08
N TYR A 124 7.45 4.12 -1.39
CA TYR A 124 6.61 4.96 -2.25
C TYR A 124 5.67 4.11 -3.09
N ILE A 125 4.36 4.33 -2.98
CA ILE A 125 3.33 3.52 -3.64
C ILE A 125 2.51 4.38 -4.59
N THR A 126 2.31 3.87 -5.81
CA THR A 126 1.48 4.50 -6.84
C THR A 126 0.51 3.50 -7.47
N GLY A 127 -0.48 4.00 -8.22
CA GLY A 127 -1.42 3.23 -9.06
C GLY A 127 -1.44 3.76 -10.48
N HIS A 128 -2.64 3.91 -11.04
CA HIS A 128 -3.00 4.61 -12.28
C HIS A 128 -2.51 3.97 -13.60
N SER A 129 -1.29 3.52 -13.68
CA SER A 129 -0.73 2.99 -14.93
C SER A 129 -1.24 1.59 -15.28
N HIS A 130 -1.88 0.89 -14.36
CA HIS A 130 -2.26 -0.53 -14.43
C HIS A 130 -1.07 -1.48 -14.69
N ILE A 131 0.16 -0.99 -14.52
CA ILE A 131 1.39 -1.75 -14.77
C ILE A 131 2.04 -2.11 -13.44
N LEU A 132 2.11 -3.40 -13.17
CA LEU A 132 2.88 -3.91 -12.03
C LEU A 132 4.33 -3.45 -12.14
N LYS A 133 4.80 -2.77 -11.10
CA LYS A 133 6.20 -2.32 -11.02
C LYS A 133 6.70 -2.31 -9.58
N VAL A 134 7.79 -3.00 -9.34
CA VAL A 134 8.57 -2.90 -8.09
C VAL A 134 9.99 -2.50 -8.48
N GLN A 135 10.46 -1.37 -7.98
CA GLN A 135 11.75 -0.83 -8.37
C GLN A 135 12.38 -0.02 -7.23
N HIS A 136 13.64 -0.30 -6.92
CA HIS A 136 14.42 0.52 -6.00
C HIS A 136 14.98 1.74 -6.71
N ASP A 137 14.67 2.95 -6.22
CA ASP A 137 15.31 4.19 -6.64
C ASP A 137 16.57 4.42 -5.81
N LYS A 138 17.73 4.10 -6.40
CA LYS A 138 19.03 4.26 -5.73
C LYS A 138 19.39 5.73 -5.46
N LYS A 139 18.84 6.68 -6.23
CA LYS A 139 19.13 8.12 -6.07
C LYS A 139 18.42 8.69 -4.85
N LEU A 140 17.18 8.29 -4.62
CA LEU A 140 16.37 8.75 -3.50
C LEU A 140 16.38 7.77 -2.30
N GLY A 141 16.95 6.57 -2.45
CA GLY A 141 17.01 5.56 -1.40
C GLY A 141 15.64 4.97 -1.04
N LEU A 142 14.66 5.03 -1.95
CA LEU A 142 13.31 4.55 -1.72
C LEU A 142 12.98 3.29 -2.52
N LEU A 143 12.07 2.47 -2.01
CA LEU A 143 11.44 1.38 -2.76
C LEU A 143 10.12 1.90 -3.36
N HIS A 144 9.98 1.82 -4.68
CA HIS A 144 8.73 2.12 -5.37
C HIS A 144 7.95 0.85 -5.65
N MET A 145 6.64 0.87 -5.38
CA MET A 145 5.70 -0.19 -5.73
C MET A 145 4.48 0.37 -6.45
N ASN A 146 4.10 -0.26 -7.55
CA ASN A 146 2.79 -0.15 -8.16
C ASN A 146 2.23 -1.57 -8.29
N PRO A 147 1.09 -1.89 -7.67
CA PRO A 147 0.57 -3.25 -7.66
C PRO A 147 -0.04 -3.67 -9.02
N GLY A 148 -0.06 -2.78 -10.00
CA GLY A 148 -0.87 -2.97 -11.21
C GLY A 148 -2.36 -2.78 -10.91
N ALA A 149 -3.22 -3.27 -11.78
CA ALA A 149 -4.66 -3.20 -11.61
C ALA A 149 -5.24 -4.55 -11.20
N ILE A 150 -6.06 -4.57 -10.13
CA ILE A 150 -6.79 -5.77 -9.71
C ILE A 150 -8.21 -5.82 -10.30
N GLY A 151 -8.73 -4.69 -10.77
CA GLY A 151 -10.01 -4.61 -11.46
C GLY A 151 -9.99 -5.23 -12.86
N THR A 152 -11.13 -5.19 -13.52
CA THR A 152 -11.30 -5.71 -14.89
C THR A 152 -11.34 -4.62 -15.95
N HIS A 153 -11.28 -3.35 -15.56
CA HIS A 153 -11.28 -2.22 -16.49
C HIS A 153 -9.86 -1.88 -16.97
N GLY A 154 -9.70 -1.56 -18.27
CA GLY A 154 -8.42 -1.16 -18.87
C GLY A 154 -7.86 -2.18 -19.86
N PHE A 155 -6.61 -2.02 -20.29
CA PHE A 155 -5.97 -2.83 -21.35
C PHE A 155 -5.06 -3.94 -20.83
N HIS A 156 -4.86 -4.05 -19.51
CA HIS A 156 -4.04 -5.09 -18.91
C HIS A 156 -4.66 -6.47 -19.12
N LYS A 157 -3.82 -7.46 -19.39
CA LYS A 157 -4.23 -8.86 -19.64
C LYS A 157 -4.24 -9.71 -18.38
N VAL A 158 -3.50 -9.28 -17.38
CA VAL A 158 -3.34 -9.95 -16.09
C VAL A 158 -3.71 -8.97 -15.00
N ARG A 159 -4.57 -9.38 -14.09
CA ARG A 159 -4.91 -8.61 -12.89
C ARG A 159 -3.89 -8.92 -11.81
N THR A 160 -3.40 -7.90 -11.12
CA THR A 160 -2.34 -8.07 -10.14
C THR A 160 -2.61 -7.34 -8.84
N MET A 161 -2.04 -7.84 -7.76
CA MET A 161 -1.89 -7.18 -6.48
C MET A 161 -0.60 -7.67 -5.82
N LEU A 162 -0.14 -6.98 -4.80
CA LEU A 162 1.07 -7.35 -4.06
C LEU A 162 0.73 -7.73 -2.63
N ARG A 163 1.45 -8.69 -2.07
CA ARG A 163 1.50 -8.89 -0.63
C ARG A 163 2.94 -8.88 -0.15
N PHE A 164 3.15 -8.37 1.05
CA PHE A 164 4.48 -8.30 1.67
C PHE A 164 4.34 -8.15 3.18
N VAL A 165 5.47 -8.23 3.84
CA VAL A 165 5.56 -8.10 5.29
C VAL A 165 6.41 -6.88 5.64
N ILE A 166 5.97 -6.10 6.63
CA ILE A 166 6.78 -5.07 7.28
C ILE A 166 7.15 -5.59 8.66
N SER A 167 8.46 -5.61 8.97
CA SER A 167 9.02 -6.01 10.25
C SER A 167 10.05 -4.97 10.69
N GLY A 168 9.69 -4.18 11.68
CA GLY A 168 10.49 -3.03 12.09
C GLY A 168 10.70 -2.06 10.92
N ASP A 169 11.93 -1.92 10.46
CA ASP A 169 12.31 -1.05 9.33
C ASP A 169 12.45 -1.79 7.99
N LYS A 170 12.16 -3.11 7.95
CA LYS A 170 12.35 -3.95 6.76
C LYS A 170 11.05 -4.24 6.04
N ILE A 171 11.15 -4.33 4.71
CA ILE A 171 10.08 -4.79 3.81
C ILE A 171 10.55 -6.13 3.24
N GLU A 172 9.83 -7.19 3.55
CA GLU A 172 10.25 -8.57 3.28
C GLU A 172 9.11 -9.38 2.65
N GLN A 173 9.42 -10.58 2.16
CA GLN A 173 8.45 -11.56 1.64
C GLN A 173 7.51 -10.97 0.59
N LEU A 174 8.05 -10.10 -0.29
CA LEU A 174 7.26 -9.52 -1.37
C LEU A 174 6.85 -10.61 -2.37
N GLU A 175 5.56 -10.68 -2.64
CA GLU A 175 4.96 -11.61 -3.59
C GLU A 175 3.97 -10.89 -4.50
N VAL A 176 4.00 -11.25 -5.78
CA VAL A 176 3.01 -10.85 -6.78
C VAL A 176 1.91 -11.88 -6.83
N ILE A 177 0.65 -11.43 -6.71
CA ILE A 177 -0.53 -12.26 -6.87
C ILE A 177 -1.14 -11.93 -8.22
N GLU A 178 -1.26 -12.94 -9.08
CA GLU A 178 -1.74 -12.78 -10.45
C GLU A 178 -3.04 -13.56 -10.69
N PHE A 179 -3.94 -12.96 -11.44
CA PHE A 179 -5.15 -13.60 -11.93
C PHE A 179 -5.31 -13.35 -13.43
N LYS A 180 -5.73 -14.38 -14.14
CA LYS A 180 -6.22 -14.18 -15.50
C LYS A 180 -7.43 -13.23 -15.47
N ARG A 181 -7.49 -12.34 -16.43
CA ARG A 181 -8.61 -11.43 -16.62
C ARG A 181 -9.86 -12.16 -17.08
#